data_8065b44b321f258d146964ac01254e8f
#
_entry.id   8065b44b321f258d146964ac01254e8f
#
_cell.length_a   1.000
_cell.length_b   1.000
_cell.length_c   1.000
_cell.angle_alpha   90.00
_cell.angle_beta   90.00
_cell.angle_gamma   90.00
#
_symmetry.space_group_name_H-M   'P 1'
#
loop_
_entity.id
_entity.type
_entity.pdbx_description
1 polymer ?
#
loop_
_entity_poly.entity_id
_entity_poly.type
_entity_poly.pdbx_seq_one_letter_code
_entity_poly.pdbx_strand_id
1 'polypeptide(L)'
;EGVAEPRTPYEGHQFSDYVLLGKDRKPLAVIEAKKTSRDAAIGREQAKQYCYNIRKQLGGELPFCFYTNGHETYFWDLENAPPRKVIGFPTRDDLERFAYIRRNHKPLTQEFINTSIAGRDYQIRAIRSVLEGIEQKKRDFLLVMATGTGKTRTCIAMVDALMRAGHAEKVLFLVDRIALREQALAAFKEHMPNEPRWPNVGEKLIAKDRRIYVATYPTMLNIIRDQAQHLSPHFFDFIVVDESHRSIYNTFGEVLDYFKTVTLGLTATPTDIIDHNTFQLFHCEDGLPTFAYTFEEAVNNVPPYLCNFQVMKIQTKFQMEGISKRTISLEDQKKLILQGKEVEEINFEGSQLEKQVINKGTNTLIVREFMEEAIKDANGVLPGKTIFFCATKAHARRMEEIFDKLYPHYHGELVKVLVSDDPRVYGKGGLLDQFTNNDMPRIAISVDMLDTGIDVREIVNLVFAKPVYSYTKFW
;
A
#
# COMPACT_ATOMS: atom_id res chain seq x y z
N GLU A 1 21.08 38.38 3.48
CA GLU A 1 20.85 39.83 3.35
C GLU A 1 19.36 40.04 3.30
N GLY A 2 18.82 40.63 4.39
CA GLY A 2 17.39 40.97 4.48
C GLY A 2 17.10 42.16 3.59
N VAL A 3 16.02 42.06 2.90
CA VAL A 3 15.52 43.13 2.06
C VAL A 3 14.31 43.72 2.80
N ALA A 4 14.19 44.98 3.03
CA ALA A 4 13.33 45.65 4.03
C ALA A 4 11.84 45.74 3.69
N GLU A 5 10.96 45.78 4.68
CA GLU A 5 9.50 45.94 4.52
C GLU A 5 9.09 47.30 3.92
N PRO A 6 8.06 47.35 3.06
CA PRO A 6 7.54 48.61 2.60
C PRO A 6 6.82 49.31 3.75
N ARG A 7 7.34 50.45 4.18
CA ARG A 7 6.56 51.39 5.00
C ARG A 7 5.86 52.33 4.06
N THR A 8 4.59 52.55 4.22
CA THR A 8 3.83 53.55 3.46
C THR A 8 4.01 54.91 4.12
N PRO A 9 4.29 55.98 3.39
CA PRO A 9 4.62 56.13 1.98
C PRO A 9 6.12 55.97 1.77
N TYR A 10 6.48 54.93 1.01
CA TYR A 10 7.90 54.66 0.79
C TYR A 10 8.28 54.84 -0.66
N GLU A 11 9.38 55.46 -0.84
CA GLU A 11 10.16 55.67 -2.05
C GLU A 11 10.45 54.37 -2.91
N GLY A 12 9.50 53.42 -2.99
CA GLY A 12 9.53 52.29 -3.87
C GLY A 12 10.36 51.05 -3.48
N HIS A 13 10.91 51.01 -2.26
CA HIS A 13 11.66 49.85 -1.78
C HIS A 13 10.78 48.89 -1.00
N GLN A 14 10.69 47.65 -1.48
CA GLN A 14 10.05 46.51 -0.78
C GLN A 14 11.12 45.52 -0.37
N PHE A 15 10.96 44.90 0.80
CA PHE A 15 11.94 44.01 1.37
C PHE A 15 11.26 42.74 1.88
N SER A 16 11.71 41.55 1.47
CA SER A 16 11.31 40.28 2.04
C SER A 16 12.14 39.93 3.25
N ASP A 17 11.59 39.14 4.18
CA ASP A 17 12.34 38.71 5.36
C ASP A 17 13.55 37.86 4.97
N TYR A 18 13.36 36.90 4.04
CA TYR A 18 14.44 36.04 3.56
C TYR A 18 14.31 35.72 2.07
N VAL A 19 15.45 35.62 1.38
CA VAL A 19 15.58 35.11 0.02
C VAL A 19 16.56 33.95 0.04
N LEU A 20 16.11 32.77 -0.40
CA LEU A 20 16.96 31.58 -0.53
C LEU A 20 17.57 31.54 -1.93
N LEU A 21 18.88 31.32 -1.98
CA LEU A 21 19.63 31.33 -3.22
C LEU A 21 20.07 29.92 -3.63
N GLY A 22 20.09 29.66 -4.94
CA GLY A 22 20.64 28.47 -5.53
C GLY A 22 22.18 28.45 -5.51
N LYS A 23 22.76 27.37 -6.04
CA LYS A 23 24.21 27.22 -6.24
C LYS A 23 24.76 28.28 -7.19
N ASP A 24 23.96 28.73 -8.15
CA ASP A 24 24.24 29.79 -9.11
C ASP A 24 24.03 31.20 -8.53
N ARG A 25 23.70 31.31 -7.24
CA ARG A 25 23.39 32.55 -6.50
C ARG A 25 22.13 33.30 -7.01
N LYS A 26 21.27 32.63 -7.80
CA LYS A 26 19.99 33.19 -8.18
C LYS A 26 18.93 32.91 -7.12
N PRO A 27 17.91 33.80 -6.98
CA PRO A 27 16.80 33.57 -6.08
C PRO A 27 16.01 32.32 -6.44
N LEU A 28 15.92 31.36 -5.51
CA LEU A 28 15.09 30.15 -5.62
C LEU A 28 13.78 30.29 -4.88
N ALA A 29 13.79 30.91 -3.72
CA ALA A 29 12.59 31.10 -2.91
C ALA A 29 12.61 32.38 -2.10
N VAL A 30 11.43 32.88 -1.81
CA VAL A 30 11.17 34.01 -0.91
C VAL A 30 10.40 33.50 0.29
N ILE A 31 10.77 33.95 1.47
CA ILE A 31 10.06 33.63 2.72
C ILE A 31 9.61 34.94 3.36
N GLU A 32 8.32 35.03 3.65
CA GLU A 32 7.71 36.08 4.44
C GLU A 32 7.30 35.52 5.81
N ALA A 33 7.85 36.07 6.88
CA ALA A 33 7.59 35.62 8.24
C ALA A 33 6.73 36.64 9.01
N LYS A 34 5.67 36.19 9.62
CA LYS A 34 4.83 37.01 10.53
C LYS A 34 5.05 36.58 11.96
N LYS A 35 4.71 37.48 12.90
CA LYS A 35 4.74 37.16 14.35
C LYS A 35 3.81 35.96 14.62
N THR A 36 4.20 35.11 15.55
CA THR A 36 3.46 33.88 15.93
C THR A 36 2.03 34.15 16.41
N SER A 37 1.74 35.37 16.88
CA SER A 37 0.39 35.78 17.25
C SER A 37 -0.51 36.19 16.08
N ARG A 38 -0.01 36.15 14.86
CA ARG A 38 -0.79 36.48 13.62
C ARG A 38 -1.00 35.29 12.75
N ASP A 39 -2.07 35.32 11.95
CA ASP A 39 -2.32 34.32 10.92
C ASP A 39 -1.22 34.42 9.84
N ALA A 40 -0.66 33.27 9.47
CA ALA A 40 0.35 33.17 8.41
C ALA A 40 -0.19 33.71 7.06
N ALA A 41 -1.48 33.53 6.80
CA ALA A 41 -2.14 34.00 5.57
C ALA A 41 -2.04 35.50 5.34
N ILE A 42 -1.83 36.32 6.38
CA ILE A 42 -1.62 37.77 6.27
C ILE A 42 -0.36 38.09 5.44
N GLY A 43 0.67 37.23 5.49
CA GLY A 43 1.90 37.38 4.71
C GLY A 43 1.80 36.97 3.24
N ARG A 44 0.71 36.30 2.85
CA ARG A 44 0.54 35.65 1.56
C ARG A 44 0.70 36.59 0.36
N GLU A 45 -0.05 37.66 0.33
CA GLU A 45 -0.01 38.60 -0.80
C GLU A 45 1.31 39.40 -0.84
N GLN A 46 1.89 39.65 0.31
CA GLN A 46 3.19 40.32 0.41
C GLN A 46 4.31 39.43 -0.14
N ALA A 47 4.36 38.16 0.27
CA ALA A 47 5.31 37.16 -0.24
C ALA A 47 5.20 36.99 -1.77
N LYS A 48 3.97 36.91 -2.27
CA LYS A 48 3.68 36.85 -3.71
C LYS A 48 4.22 38.06 -4.45
N GLN A 49 3.96 39.27 -3.94
CA GLN A 49 4.44 40.51 -4.55
C GLN A 49 5.97 40.56 -4.61
N TYR A 50 6.67 40.08 -3.58
CA TYR A 50 8.12 40.01 -3.58
C TYR A 50 8.65 39.07 -4.68
N CYS A 51 8.05 37.92 -4.88
CA CYS A 51 8.42 37.01 -5.96
C CYS A 51 8.32 37.70 -7.33
N TYR A 52 7.22 38.41 -7.61
CA TYR A 52 7.05 39.14 -8.86
C TYR A 52 8.05 40.31 -9.02
N ASN A 53 8.33 41.02 -7.94
CA ASN A 53 9.29 42.14 -7.98
C ASN A 53 10.72 41.62 -8.25
N ILE A 54 11.13 40.51 -7.63
CA ILE A 54 12.42 39.87 -7.88
C ILE A 54 12.52 39.47 -9.36
N ARG A 55 11.50 38.82 -9.93
CA ARG A 55 11.50 38.46 -11.36
C ARG A 55 11.57 39.70 -12.25
N LYS A 56 10.88 40.77 -11.90
CA LYS A 56 10.91 42.02 -12.64
C LYS A 56 12.27 42.69 -12.64
N GLN A 57 12.96 42.67 -11.49
CA GLN A 57 14.26 43.34 -11.31
C GLN A 57 15.45 42.54 -11.84
N LEU A 58 15.47 41.23 -11.58
CA LEU A 58 16.61 40.37 -11.88
C LEU A 58 16.41 39.53 -13.15
N GLY A 59 15.19 39.48 -13.66
CA GLY A 59 14.83 38.55 -14.72
C GLY A 59 14.78 37.09 -14.24
N GLY A 60 14.63 36.15 -15.17
CA GLY A 60 14.65 34.72 -14.86
C GLY A 60 13.31 34.16 -14.38
N GLU A 61 13.40 33.08 -13.63
CA GLU A 61 12.21 32.35 -13.13
C GLU A 61 11.60 33.03 -11.92
N LEU A 62 10.31 32.79 -11.71
CA LEU A 62 9.60 33.23 -10.52
C LEU A 62 10.09 32.38 -9.32
N PRO A 63 10.60 33.00 -8.24
CA PRO A 63 10.99 32.25 -7.06
C PRO A 63 9.79 31.52 -6.43
N PHE A 64 10.03 30.41 -5.76
CA PHE A 64 9.02 29.77 -4.93
C PHE A 64 8.66 30.68 -3.77
N CYS A 65 7.42 30.63 -3.34
CA CYS A 65 6.89 31.53 -2.34
C CYS A 65 6.61 30.76 -1.03
N PHE A 66 7.12 31.26 0.07
CA PHE A 66 6.78 30.78 1.42
C PHE A 66 6.24 31.91 2.27
N TYR A 67 5.23 31.58 3.08
CA TYR A 67 4.78 32.47 4.14
C TYR A 67 4.53 31.67 5.41
N THR A 68 4.92 32.21 6.55
CA THR A 68 4.90 31.50 7.83
C THR A 68 4.65 32.46 9.00
N ASN A 69 4.16 31.89 10.11
CA ASN A 69 4.12 32.55 11.40
C ASN A 69 4.96 31.80 12.47
N GLY A 70 5.82 30.87 12.03
CA GLY A 70 6.63 30.04 12.91
C GLY A 70 5.93 28.75 13.39
N HIS A 71 4.60 28.72 13.45
CA HIS A 71 3.81 27.52 13.76
C HIS A 71 3.27 26.85 12.49
N GLU A 72 2.89 27.64 11.53
CA GLU A 72 2.39 27.18 10.24
C GLU A 72 3.26 27.71 9.12
N THR A 73 3.61 26.84 8.18
CA THR A 73 4.37 27.19 6.99
C THR A 73 3.58 26.77 5.75
N TYR A 74 3.48 27.69 4.81
CA TYR A 74 2.83 27.46 3.54
C TYR A 74 3.84 27.57 2.40
N PHE A 75 3.77 26.65 1.48
CA PHE A 75 4.52 26.62 0.22
C PHE A 75 3.61 26.95 -0.94
N TRP A 76 4.06 27.81 -1.84
CA TRP A 76 3.31 28.20 -3.02
C TRP A 76 4.22 28.25 -4.25
N ASP A 77 3.95 27.39 -5.22
CA ASP A 77 4.46 27.52 -6.56
C ASP A 77 3.48 28.38 -7.36
N LEU A 78 3.77 29.67 -7.44
CA LEU A 78 2.88 30.70 -8.03
C LEU A 78 2.48 30.40 -9.49
N GLU A 79 3.26 29.63 -10.22
CA GLU A 79 2.98 29.31 -11.63
C GLU A 79 2.20 28.00 -11.79
N ASN A 80 2.39 27.03 -10.88
CA ASN A 80 1.90 25.68 -11.12
C ASN A 80 0.87 25.16 -10.11
N ALA A 81 0.81 25.70 -8.89
CA ALA A 81 -0.07 25.14 -7.87
C ALA A 81 -0.56 26.18 -6.87
N PRO A 82 -1.76 26.01 -6.28
CA PRO A 82 -2.22 26.83 -5.16
C PRO A 82 -1.34 26.64 -3.91
N PRO A 83 -1.38 27.58 -2.96
CA PRO A 83 -0.63 27.45 -1.72
C PRO A 83 -1.12 26.25 -0.89
N ARG A 84 -0.17 25.59 -0.22
CA ARG A 84 -0.46 24.45 0.66
C ARG A 84 0.33 24.56 1.96
N LYS A 85 -0.24 24.06 3.04
CA LYS A 85 0.46 23.90 4.31
C LYS A 85 1.49 22.79 4.21
N VAL A 86 2.70 23.03 4.71
CA VAL A 86 3.81 22.08 4.68
C VAL A 86 4.50 22.00 6.03
N ILE A 87 5.23 20.91 6.27
CA ILE A 87 6.10 20.77 7.43
C ILE A 87 7.49 21.24 7.03
N GLY A 88 7.96 22.31 7.69
CA GLY A 88 9.29 22.87 7.50
C GLY A 88 9.58 23.41 6.10
N PHE A 89 10.82 23.75 5.87
CA PHE A 89 11.31 24.29 4.59
C PHE A 89 12.05 23.21 3.80
N PRO A 90 12.01 23.28 2.46
CA PRO A 90 12.82 22.43 1.60
C PRO A 90 14.32 22.76 1.78
N THR A 91 15.15 21.77 1.55
CA THR A 91 16.59 21.97 1.40
C THR A 91 16.88 22.74 0.10
N ARG A 92 18.11 23.27 -0.04
CA ARG A 92 18.51 23.89 -1.31
C ARG A 92 18.43 22.88 -2.48
N ASP A 93 18.85 21.64 -2.27
CA ASP A 93 18.78 20.61 -3.30
C ASP A 93 17.33 20.27 -3.68
N ASP A 94 16.38 20.33 -2.73
CA ASP A 94 14.95 20.18 -3.03
C ASP A 94 14.42 21.34 -3.89
N LEU A 95 14.80 22.59 -3.54
CA LEU A 95 14.38 23.77 -4.32
C LEU A 95 14.96 23.75 -5.73
N GLU A 96 16.23 23.35 -5.88
CA GLU A 96 16.86 23.21 -7.19
C GLU A 96 16.19 22.12 -8.02
N ARG A 97 15.81 20.99 -7.39
CA ARG A 97 15.04 19.93 -8.04
C ARG A 97 13.65 20.42 -8.47
N PHE A 98 12.93 21.16 -7.62
CA PHE A 98 11.64 21.73 -7.99
C PHE A 98 11.76 22.71 -9.17
N ALA A 99 12.79 23.55 -9.17
CA ALA A 99 13.04 24.46 -10.28
C ALA A 99 13.40 23.69 -11.56
N TYR A 100 14.16 22.59 -11.45
CA TYR A 100 14.46 21.71 -12.56
C TYR A 100 13.21 21.04 -13.12
N ILE A 101 12.37 20.45 -12.27
CA ILE A 101 11.07 19.85 -12.65
C ILE A 101 10.21 20.89 -13.35
N ARG A 102 10.05 22.08 -12.76
CA ARG A 102 9.25 23.18 -13.32
C ARG A 102 9.68 23.59 -14.73
N ARG A 103 10.99 23.58 -15.01
CA ARG A 103 11.54 23.96 -16.33
C ARG A 103 11.42 22.87 -17.39
N ASN A 104 11.50 21.61 -16.98
CA ASN A 104 11.77 20.51 -17.89
C ASN A 104 10.58 19.55 -18.07
N HIS A 105 9.50 19.71 -17.29
CA HIS A 105 8.36 18.82 -17.40
C HIS A 105 7.62 19.01 -18.72
N LYS A 106 7.10 17.91 -19.25
CA LYS A 106 6.28 17.84 -20.46
C LYS A 106 4.81 17.64 -20.10
N PRO A 107 3.86 18.02 -20.97
CA PRO A 107 2.44 17.75 -20.75
C PRO A 107 2.18 16.25 -20.58
N LEU A 108 1.51 15.87 -19.49
CA LEU A 108 1.21 14.47 -19.17
C LEU A 108 0.09 13.88 -20.03
N THR A 109 -0.83 14.72 -20.51
CA THR A 109 -1.96 14.27 -21.34
C THR A 109 -1.52 13.64 -22.66
N GLN A 110 -0.35 14.03 -23.17
CA GLN A 110 0.23 13.52 -24.42
C GLN A 110 1.35 12.50 -24.16
N GLU A 111 1.71 12.26 -22.89
CA GLU A 111 2.81 11.37 -22.58
C GLU A 111 2.46 9.91 -22.93
N PHE A 112 3.44 9.23 -23.50
CA PHE A 112 3.30 7.83 -23.87
C PHE A 112 3.18 6.94 -22.62
N ILE A 113 2.23 6.01 -22.63
CA ILE A 113 2.12 4.96 -21.61
C ILE A 113 2.83 3.72 -22.14
N ASN A 114 3.80 3.21 -21.39
CA ASN A 114 4.54 2.02 -21.78
C ASN A 114 3.66 0.76 -21.65
N THR A 115 3.07 0.32 -22.75
CA THR A 115 2.15 -0.83 -22.82
C THR A 115 2.83 -2.18 -22.55
N SER A 116 4.17 -2.24 -22.60
CA SER A 116 4.90 -3.45 -22.18
C SER A 116 4.84 -3.65 -20.66
N ILE A 117 4.68 -2.56 -19.89
CA ILE A 117 4.49 -2.60 -18.44
C ILE A 117 3.00 -2.82 -18.12
N ALA A 118 2.11 -1.97 -18.64
CA ALA A 118 0.67 -2.01 -18.38
C ALA A 118 -0.08 -1.71 -19.68
N GLY A 119 -0.54 -2.76 -20.38
CA GLY A 119 -1.11 -2.63 -21.71
C GLY A 119 -2.61 -2.94 -21.81
N ARG A 120 -3.28 -3.29 -20.72
CA ARG A 120 -4.72 -3.54 -20.71
C ARG A 120 -5.48 -2.22 -20.72
N ASP A 121 -6.61 -2.16 -21.44
CA ASP A 121 -7.38 -0.93 -21.62
C ASP A 121 -7.72 -0.22 -20.31
N TYR A 122 -8.23 -0.96 -19.33
CA TYR A 122 -8.55 -0.38 -18.01
C TYR A 122 -7.31 0.14 -17.26
N GLN A 123 -6.14 -0.47 -17.45
CA GLN A 123 -4.89 0.02 -16.86
C GLN A 123 -4.49 1.36 -17.49
N ILE A 124 -4.61 1.45 -18.81
CA ILE A 124 -4.34 2.70 -19.55
C ILE A 124 -5.31 3.80 -19.10
N ARG A 125 -6.61 3.49 -18.96
CA ARG A 125 -7.62 4.44 -18.47
C ARG A 125 -7.31 4.88 -17.03
N ALA A 126 -6.94 3.96 -16.14
CA ALA A 126 -6.54 4.29 -14.78
C ALA A 126 -5.33 5.25 -14.74
N ILE A 127 -4.29 4.97 -15.55
CA ILE A 127 -3.12 5.84 -15.65
C ILE A 127 -3.52 7.22 -16.18
N ARG A 128 -4.30 7.28 -17.25
CA ARG A 128 -4.76 8.56 -17.82
C ARG A 128 -5.54 9.40 -16.82
N SER A 129 -6.46 8.81 -16.07
CA SER A 129 -7.25 9.52 -15.05
C SER A 129 -6.35 10.23 -14.01
N VAL A 130 -5.25 9.60 -13.59
CA VAL A 130 -4.30 10.21 -12.64
C VAL A 130 -3.45 11.28 -13.33
N LEU A 131 -2.90 10.99 -14.52
CA LEU A 131 -2.05 11.94 -15.26
C LEU A 131 -2.83 13.23 -15.59
N GLU A 132 -4.08 13.11 -16.05
CA GLU A 132 -4.98 14.23 -16.29
C GLU A 132 -5.30 15.02 -15.03
N GLY A 133 -5.53 14.31 -13.91
CA GLY A 133 -5.73 14.95 -12.62
C GLY A 133 -4.52 15.74 -12.14
N ILE A 134 -3.30 15.25 -12.36
CA ILE A 134 -2.06 15.98 -12.04
C ILE A 134 -1.95 17.26 -12.91
N GLU A 135 -2.27 17.19 -14.19
CA GLU A 135 -2.34 18.36 -15.06
C GLU A 135 -3.36 19.40 -14.55
N GLN A 136 -4.50 18.92 -14.01
CA GLN A 136 -5.52 19.75 -13.37
C GLN A 136 -5.12 20.23 -11.96
N LYS A 137 -3.86 19.98 -11.54
CA LYS A 137 -3.31 20.38 -10.24
C LYS A 137 -3.91 19.66 -9.03
N LYS A 138 -4.61 18.54 -9.25
CA LYS A 138 -5.00 17.62 -8.18
C LYS A 138 -3.77 16.92 -7.61
N ARG A 139 -3.81 16.59 -6.33
CA ARG A 139 -2.63 16.04 -5.63
C ARG A 139 -2.88 14.68 -5.01
N ASP A 140 -4.11 14.33 -4.78
CA ASP A 140 -4.49 13.10 -4.10
C ASP A 140 -5.38 12.27 -5.02
N PHE A 141 -5.03 11.00 -5.16
CA PHE A 141 -5.66 10.07 -6.09
C PHE A 141 -5.91 8.74 -5.41
N LEU A 142 -7.02 8.10 -5.75
CA LEU A 142 -7.35 6.77 -5.28
C LEU A 142 -7.74 5.87 -6.46
N LEU A 143 -6.99 4.78 -6.66
CA LEU A 143 -7.34 3.75 -7.62
C LEU A 143 -7.87 2.53 -6.90
N VAL A 144 -9.09 2.14 -7.22
CA VAL A 144 -9.74 0.92 -6.74
C VAL A 144 -9.67 -0.11 -7.85
N MET A 145 -8.86 -1.14 -7.68
CA MET A 145 -8.68 -2.17 -8.70
C MET A 145 -8.69 -3.55 -8.06
N ALA A 146 -9.51 -4.46 -8.54
CA ALA A 146 -9.61 -5.81 -8.00
C ALA A 146 -8.25 -6.53 -7.94
N THR A 147 -8.09 -7.44 -6.98
CA THR A 147 -6.90 -8.28 -6.88
C THR A 147 -6.68 -9.06 -8.19
N GLY A 148 -5.43 -9.20 -8.63
CA GLY A 148 -5.10 -9.88 -9.89
C GLY A 148 -5.24 -9.02 -11.17
N THR A 149 -5.77 -7.79 -11.08
CA THR A 149 -5.88 -6.89 -12.24
C THR A 149 -4.58 -6.14 -12.57
N GLY A 150 -3.52 -6.33 -11.77
CA GLY A 150 -2.20 -5.76 -12.05
C GLY A 150 -2.01 -4.34 -11.51
N LYS A 151 -2.53 -4.02 -10.32
CA LYS A 151 -2.34 -2.73 -9.62
C LYS A 151 -0.89 -2.26 -9.64
N THR A 152 0.04 -3.11 -9.21
CA THR A 152 1.47 -2.77 -9.15
C THR A 152 2.04 -2.42 -10.51
N ARG A 153 1.70 -3.18 -11.57
CA ARG A 153 2.16 -2.87 -12.94
C ARG A 153 1.56 -1.56 -13.45
N THR A 154 0.28 -1.31 -13.17
CA THR A 154 -0.38 -0.03 -13.52
C THR A 154 0.35 1.14 -12.87
N CYS A 155 0.70 1.01 -11.58
CA CYS A 155 1.45 2.02 -10.86
C CYS A 155 2.87 2.20 -11.44
N ILE A 156 3.61 1.13 -11.72
CA ILE A 156 4.96 1.22 -12.31
C ILE A 156 4.92 1.93 -13.67
N ALA A 157 3.95 1.62 -14.54
CA ALA A 157 3.80 2.31 -15.82
C ALA A 157 3.46 3.80 -15.65
N MET A 158 2.72 4.16 -14.61
CA MET A 158 2.43 5.55 -14.25
C MET A 158 3.70 6.26 -13.76
N VAL A 159 4.45 5.64 -12.86
CA VAL A 159 5.74 6.18 -12.38
C VAL A 159 6.71 6.37 -13.55
N ASP A 160 6.82 5.41 -14.45
CA ASP A 160 7.61 5.51 -15.68
C ASP A 160 7.21 6.73 -16.52
N ALA A 161 5.91 6.94 -16.74
CA ALA A 161 5.40 8.09 -17.48
C ALA A 161 5.71 9.42 -16.78
N LEU A 162 5.49 9.51 -15.44
CA LEU A 162 5.79 10.71 -14.66
C LEU A 162 7.30 11.05 -14.67
N MET A 163 8.16 10.05 -14.57
CA MET A 163 9.62 10.26 -14.59
C MET A 163 10.12 10.66 -15.96
N ARG A 164 9.63 10.04 -17.05
CA ARG A 164 9.98 10.41 -18.44
C ARG A 164 9.48 11.78 -18.83
N ALA A 165 8.30 12.15 -18.33
CA ALA A 165 7.76 13.48 -18.53
C ALA A 165 8.40 14.56 -17.64
N GLY A 166 9.29 14.16 -16.72
CA GLY A 166 10.00 15.09 -15.83
C GLY A 166 9.13 15.67 -14.70
N HIS A 167 8.01 15.02 -14.35
CA HIS A 167 7.14 15.44 -13.24
C HIS A 167 7.58 14.86 -11.88
N ALA A 168 8.38 13.81 -11.89
CA ALA A 168 8.91 13.20 -10.67
C ALA A 168 10.37 12.76 -10.87
N GLU A 169 11.22 13.13 -9.92
CA GLU A 169 12.62 12.69 -9.81
C GLU A 169 12.79 11.63 -8.71
N LYS A 170 12.02 11.74 -7.63
CA LYS A 170 12.08 10.85 -6.47
C LYS A 170 10.69 10.35 -6.10
N VAL A 171 10.52 9.03 -6.20
CA VAL A 171 9.23 8.35 -5.95
C VAL A 171 9.36 7.42 -4.76
N LEU A 172 8.40 7.49 -3.83
CA LEU A 172 8.25 6.57 -2.72
C LEU A 172 7.09 5.62 -2.96
N PHE A 173 7.34 4.32 -2.86
CA PHE A 173 6.33 3.26 -2.88
C PHE A 173 6.22 2.65 -1.48
N LEU A 174 5.11 2.91 -0.80
CA LEU A 174 4.84 2.47 0.57
C LEU A 174 3.98 1.21 0.57
N VAL A 175 4.41 0.25 1.37
CA VAL A 175 3.72 -1.03 1.60
C VAL A 175 3.60 -1.32 3.09
N ASP A 176 2.68 -2.22 3.47
CA ASP A 176 2.49 -2.58 4.88
C ASP A 176 3.47 -3.67 5.38
N ARG A 177 3.99 -4.53 4.47
CA ARG A 177 4.78 -5.71 4.83
C ARG A 177 6.08 -5.85 4.02
N ILE A 178 7.07 -6.49 4.64
CA ILE A 178 8.38 -6.76 4.01
C ILE A 178 8.23 -7.61 2.75
N ALA A 179 7.35 -8.62 2.75
CA ALA A 179 7.13 -9.46 1.57
C ALA A 179 6.64 -8.65 0.36
N LEU A 180 5.72 -7.69 0.55
CA LEU A 180 5.25 -6.78 -0.49
C LEU A 180 6.35 -5.82 -0.96
N ARG A 181 7.22 -5.38 -0.06
CA ARG A 181 8.40 -4.57 -0.42
C ARG A 181 9.31 -5.32 -1.39
N GLU A 182 9.65 -6.58 -1.10
CA GLU A 182 10.51 -7.40 -1.96
C GLU A 182 9.87 -7.64 -3.34
N GLN A 183 8.56 -7.90 -3.38
CA GLN A 183 7.81 -8.04 -4.64
C GLN A 183 7.80 -6.75 -5.45
N ALA A 184 7.54 -5.61 -4.81
CA ALA A 184 7.55 -4.32 -5.49
C ALA A 184 8.96 -3.98 -6.02
N LEU A 185 10.02 -4.23 -5.23
CA LEU A 185 11.40 -4.06 -5.67
C LEU A 185 11.73 -4.93 -6.89
N ALA A 186 11.30 -6.21 -6.88
CA ALA A 186 11.48 -7.12 -8.00
C ALA A 186 10.74 -6.62 -9.25
N ALA A 187 9.49 -6.16 -9.10
CA ALA A 187 8.69 -5.62 -10.19
C ALA A 187 9.30 -4.32 -10.77
N PHE A 188 9.77 -3.40 -9.94
CA PHE A 188 10.50 -2.22 -10.41
C PHE A 188 11.81 -2.58 -11.10
N LYS A 189 12.51 -3.62 -10.63
CA LYS A 189 13.74 -4.12 -11.27
C LYS A 189 13.46 -4.69 -12.65
N GLU A 190 12.36 -5.41 -12.80
CA GLU A 190 11.94 -6.02 -14.07
C GLU A 190 11.53 -4.95 -15.10
N HIS A 191 10.71 -4.00 -14.68
CA HIS A 191 10.05 -3.06 -15.59
C HIS A 191 10.78 -1.73 -15.78
N MET A 192 11.60 -1.31 -14.82
CA MET A 192 12.42 -0.09 -14.87
C MET A 192 13.87 -0.41 -14.46
N PRO A 193 14.59 -1.28 -15.19
CA PRO A 193 15.90 -1.81 -14.79
C PRO A 193 16.96 -0.73 -14.61
N ASN A 194 16.89 0.36 -15.36
CA ASN A 194 17.89 1.44 -15.37
C ASN A 194 17.70 2.46 -14.25
N GLU A 195 16.57 2.48 -13.59
CA GLU A 195 16.30 3.44 -12.51
C GLU A 195 16.93 2.96 -11.19
N PRO A 196 17.76 3.79 -10.54
CA PRO A 196 18.37 3.44 -9.26
C PRO A 196 17.33 3.34 -8.15
N ARG A 197 17.35 2.23 -7.40
CA ARG A 197 16.36 1.88 -6.38
C ARG A 197 16.97 1.78 -4.98
N TRP A 198 16.17 2.01 -3.97
CA TRP A 198 16.47 1.75 -2.57
C TRP A 198 15.33 0.96 -1.91
N PRO A 199 15.61 0.01 -1.00
CA PRO A 199 16.94 -0.49 -0.63
C PRO A 199 17.53 -1.47 -1.65
N ASN A 200 18.84 -1.48 -1.75
CA ASN A 200 19.57 -2.60 -2.35
C ASN A 200 19.86 -3.67 -1.28
N VAL A 201 20.32 -4.83 -1.72
CA VAL A 201 20.69 -5.93 -0.81
C VAL A 201 21.75 -5.45 0.20
N GLY A 202 21.43 -5.56 1.50
CA GLY A 202 22.33 -5.17 2.58
C GLY A 202 22.32 -3.69 2.96
N GLU A 203 21.65 -2.81 2.22
CA GLU A 203 21.53 -1.39 2.58
C GLU A 203 20.59 -1.22 3.78
N LYS A 204 21.14 -0.71 4.89
CA LYS A 204 20.38 -0.38 6.12
C LYS A 204 20.05 1.11 6.21
N LEU A 205 20.90 1.96 5.67
CA LEU A 205 20.74 3.42 5.66
C LEU A 205 20.13 3.87 4.35
N ILE A 206 19.34 4.95 4.40
CA ILE A 206 18.72 5.49 3.20
C ILE A 206 19.74 6.19 2.31
N ALA A 207 19.83 5.75 1.06
CA ALA A 207 20.67 6.36 0.05
C ALA A 207 19.91 7.49 -0.67
N LYS A 208 20.35 8.75 -0.52
CA LYS A 208 19.64 9.94 -1.02
C LYS A 208 19.77 10.17 -2.53
N ASP A 209 20.62 9.41 -3.20
CA ASP A 209 20.92 9.49 -4.64
C ASP A 209 20.05 8.56 -5.50
N ARG A 210 19.12 7.84 -4.92
CA ARG A 210 18.20 6.97 -5.63
C ARG A 210 17.00 7.75 -6.17
N ARG A 211 16.32 7.14 -7.13
CA ARG A 211 15.10 7.71 -7.73
C ARG A 211 13.83 6.99 -7.29
N ILE A 212 13.89 5.68 -7.07
CA ILE A 212 12.78 4.86 -6.62
C ILE A 212 13.09 4.32 -5.23
N TYR A 213 12.19 4.55 -4.29
CA TYR A 213 12.29 4.11 -2.90
C TYR A 213 11.09 3.20 -2.60
N VAL A 214 11.37 1.99 -2.13
CA VAL A 214 10.32 1.05 -1.72
C VAL A 214 10.51 0.74 -0.25
N ALA A 215 9.55 1.11 0.57
CA ALA A 215 9.67 1.01 2.02
C ALA A 215 8.38 0.53 2.68
N THR A 216 8.53 -0.07 3.88
CA THR A 216 7.39 -0.25 4.77
C THR A 216 7.16 1.02 5.59
N TYR A 217 5.92 1.22 6.05
CA TYR A 217 5.59 2.36 6.91
C TYR A 217 6.44 2.45 8.16
N PRO A 218 6.67 1.35 8.93
CA PRO A 218 7.57 1.41 10.08
C PRO A 218 8.99 1.85 9.72
N THR A 219 9.49 1.42 8.55
CA THR A 219 10.82 1.84 8.07
C THR A 219 10.86 3.35 7.82
N MET A 220 9.85 3.91 7.14
CA MET A 220 9.80 5.36 6.86
C MET A 220 9.61 6.18 8.13
N LEU A 221 8.77 5.75 9.08
CA LEU A 221 8.64 6.41 10.37
C LEU A 221 9.95 6.47 11.15
N ASN A 222 10.70 5.37 11.16
CA ASN A 222 12.01 5.36 11.80
C ASN A 222 12.98 6.35 11.13
N ILE A 223 13.00 6.40 9.78
CA ILE A 223 13.85 7.34 9.03
C ILE A 223 13.46 8.80 9.31
N ILE A 224 12.16 9.11 9.36
CA ILE A 224 11.68 10.47 9.67
C ILE A 224 12.08 10.90 11.08
N ARG A 225 12.04 9.98 12.04
CA ARG A 225 12.35 10.24 13.45
C ARG A 225 13.85 10.20 13.78
N ASP A 226 14.64 9.57 12.92
CA ASP A 226 16.10 9.44 13.10
C ASP A 226 16.81 10.70 12.62
N GLN A 227 17.39 11.46 13.54
CA GLN A 227 18.14 12.69 13.22
C GLN A 227 19.34 12.45 12.30
N ALA A 228 19.97 11.27 12.35
CA ALA A 228 21.13 10.93 11.53
C ALA A 228 20.75 10.61 10.07
N GLN A 229 19.54 10.11 9.84
CA GLN A 229 19.03 9.75 8.51
C GLN A 229 18.00 10.75 7.98
N HIS A 230 17.82 11.86 8.65
CA HIS A 230 16.76 12.83 8.40
C HIS A 230 16.63 13.16 6.90
N LEU A 231 15.43 12.93 6.38
CA LEU A 231 15.00 13.37 5.06
C LEU A 231 14.22 14.69 5.19
N SER A 232 14.40 15.56 4.22
CA SER A 232 13.54 16.72 4.08
C SER A 232 12.07 16.31 3.91
N PRO A 233 11.11 17.04 4.50
CA PRO A 233 9.68 16.85 4.21
C PRO A 233 9.31 16.98 2.72
N HIS A 234 10.22 17.55 1.94
CA HIS A 234 10.07 17.76 0.51
C HIS A 234 10.90 16.80 -0.35
N PHE A 235 11.40 15.72 0.23
CA PHE A 235 12.32 14.81 -0.44
C PHE A 235 11.70 14.05 -1.61
N PHE A 236 10.42 13.66 -1.50
CA PHE A 236 9.70 12.92 -2.54
C PHE A 236 8.81 13.83 -3.37
N ASP A 237 8.71 13.55 -4.68
CA ASP A 237 7.85 14.24 -5.62
C ASP A 237 6.52 13.52 -5.82
N PHE A 238 6.51 12.19 -5.66
CA PHE A 238 5.34 11.34 -5.79
C PHE A 238 5.38 10.19 -4.78
N ILE A 239 4.26 9.92 -4.13
CA ILE A 239 4.13 8.83 -3.16
C ILE A 239 3.00 7.90 -3.61
N VAL A 240 3.30 6.61 -3.63
CA VAL A 240 2.32 5.54 -3.84
C VAL A 240 2.11 4.79 -2.53
N VAL A 241 0.86 4.58 -2.19
CA VAL A 241 0.41 3.87 -0.98
C VAL A 241 -0.32 2.61 -1.43
N ASP A 242 0.34 1.45 -1.31
CA ASP A 242 -0.29 0.18 -1.64
C ASP A 242 -1.12 -0.34 -0.46
N GLU A 243 -2.24 -1.01 -0.77
CA GLU A 243 -3.22 -1.51 0.21
C GLU A 243 -3.71 -0.40 1.17
N SER A 244 -4.11 0.74 0.61
CA SER A 244 -4.47 1.98 1.33
C SER A 244 -5.67 1.89 2.28
N HIS A 245 -6.38 0.75 2.31
CA HIS A 245 -7.54 0.48 3.18
C HIS A 245 -7.18 -0.06 4.57
N ARG A 246 -5.91 -0.48 4.80
CA ARG A 246 -5.50 -1.13 6.05
C ARG A 246 -5.00 -0.11 7.07
N SER A 247 -5.78 0.09 8.16
CA SER A 247 -5.37 0.75 9.43
C SER A 247 -4.45 1.99 9.32
N ILE A 248 -4.59 2.76 8.24
CA ILE A 248 -3.64 3.81 7.82
C ILE A 248 -3.66 5.01 8.77
N TYR A 249 -4.76 5.15 9.56
CA TYR A 249 -5.06 6.40 10.24
C TYR A 249 -4.10 6.80 11.36
N ASN A 250 -3.65 5.87 12.21
CA ASN A 250 -2.94 6.25 13.42
C ASN A 250 -1.42 6.32 13.28
N THR A 251 -0.84 5.48 12.42
CA THR A 251 0.63 5.40 12.29
C THR A 251 1.14 5.82 10.92
N PHE A 252 0.33 5.65 9.89
CA PHE A 252 0.71 5.88 8.50
C PHE A 252 0.40 7.30 8.03
N GLY A 253 -0.62 7.93 8.60
CA GLY A 253 -0.94 9.34 8.37
C GLY A 253 0.25 10.25 8.64
N GLU A 254 1.06 9.94 9.68
CA GLU A 254 2.27 10.70 10.01
C GLU A 254 3.28 10.77 8.85
N VAL A 255 3.46 9.67 8.11
CA VAL A 255 4.36 9.64 6.94
C VAL A 255 3.84 10.51 5.80
N LEU A 256 2.54 10.43 5.51
CA LEU A 256 1.92 11.21 4.44
C LEU A 256 1.79 12.69 4.83
N ASP A 257 1.53 12.97 6.09
CA ASP A 257 1.52 14.34 6.61
C ASP A 257 2.92 14.96 6.57
N TYR A 258 3.95 14.15 6.84
CA TYR A 258 5.33 14.63 6.78
C TYR A 258 5.74 14.99 5.35
N PHE A 259 5.51 14.09 4.39
CA PHE A 259 5.91 14.28 2.99
C PHE A 259 4.79 14.83 2.11
N LYS A 260 4.10 15.87 2.48
CA LYS A 260 2.96 16.43 1.71
C LYS A 260 3.28 16.69 0.24
N THR A 261 3.21 15.66 -0.59
CA THR A 261 3.43 15.69 -2.03
C THR A 261 2.24 15.10 -2.80
N VAL A 262 2.38 14.84 -4.10
CA VAL A 262 1.34 14.14 -4.88
C VAL A 262 1.26 12.70 -4.41
N THR A 263 0.06 12.23 -4.04
CA THR A 263 -0.15 10.95 -3.40
C THR A 263 -1.17 10.11 -4.16
N LEU A 264 -0.84 8.84 -4.39
CA LEU A 264 -1.69 7.84 -5.02
C LEU A 264 -1.95 6.69 -4.06
N GLY A 265 -3.21 6.48 -3.67
CA GLY A 265 -3.66 5.27 -2.98
C GLY A 265 -4.03 4.17 -3.97
N LEU A 266 -3.60 2.95 -3.68
CA LEU A 266 -4.01 1.73 -4.38
C LEU A 266 -4.77 0.83 -3.40
N THR A 267 -5.93 0.33 -3.80
CA THR A 267 -6.68 -0.64 -3.01
C THR A 267 -7.40 -1.65 -3.88
N ALA A 268 -7.59 -2.86 -3.35
CA ALA A 268 -8.47 -3.86 -3.95
C ALA A 268 -9.88 -3.83 -3.35
N THR A 269 -10.08 -3.13 -2.23
CA THR A 269 -11.37 -3.08 -1.54
C THR A 269 -12.42 -2.42 -2.44
N PRO A 270 -13.58 -3.06 -2.68
CA PRO A 270 -14.66 -2.47 -3.45
C PRO A 270 -15.11 -1.11 -2.91
N THR A 271 -15.54 -0.23 -3.80
CA THR A 271 -15.85 1.19 -3.49
C THR A 271 -16.92 1.35 -2.42
N ASP A 272 -17.92 0.48 -2.40
CA ASP A 272 -19.03 0.46 -1.44
C ASP A 272 -18.63 0.04 -0.01
N ILE A 273 -17.39 -0.47 0.14
CA ILE A 273 -16.86 -1.00 1.41
C ILE A 273 -15.68 -0.18 1.93
N ILE A 274 -15.14 0.71 1.10
CA ILE A 274 -14.05 1.62 1.51
C ILE A 274 -14.55 2.48 2.66
N ASP A 275 -13.81 2.52 3.76
CA ASP A 275 -14.19 3.36 4.88
C ASP A 275 -14.10 4.86 4.51
N HIS A 276 -14.96 5.66 5.13
CA HIS A 276 -15.05 7.09 4.92
C HIS A 276 -13.70 7.80 5.10
N ASN A 277 -12.88 7.28 5.96
CA ASN A 277 -11.58 7.86 6.27
C ASN A 277 -10.60 7.70 5.11
N THR A 278 -10.61 6.58 4.38
CA THR A 278 -9.78 6.40 3.17
C THR A 278 -10.14 7.44 2.12
N PHE A 279 -11.43 7.70 1.90
CA PHE A 279 -11.87 8.76 0.98
C PHE A 279 -11.43 10.15 1.44
N GLN A 280 -11.49 10.44 2.75
CA GLN A 280 -10.98 11.70 3.30
C GLN A 280 -9.47 11.85 3.11
N LEU A 281 -8.70 10.78 3.32
CA LEU A 281 -7.24 10.81 3.18
C LEU A 281 -6.80 11.17 1.74
N PHE A 282 -7.54 10.69 0.75
CA PHE A 282 -7.24 10.95 -0.66
C PHE A 282 -8.14 12.04 -1.26
N HIS A 283 -8.79 12.86 -0.42
CA HIS A 283 -9.64 13.99 -0.81
C HIS A 283 -10.67 13.64 -1.90
N CYS A 284 -11.24 12.44 -1.81
CA CYS A 284 -12.34 12.00 -2.68
C CYS A 284 -13.65 12.60 -2.16
N GLU A 285 -13.92 13.87 -2.48
CA GLU A 285 -14.98 14.69 -1.88
C GLU A 285 -16.39 14.09 -2.05
N ASP A 286 -16.64 13.42 -3.16
CA ASP A 286 -17.95 12.80 -3.46
C ASP A 286 -18.03 11.32 -3.06
N GLY A 287 -17.06 10.80 -2.31
CA GLY A 287 -16.95 9.37 -2.00
C GLY A 287 -16.66 8.49 -3.24
N LEU A 288 -16.18 9.10 -4.34
CA LEU A 288 -15.81 8.40 -5.55
C LEU A 288 -14.29 8.36 -5.71
N PRO A 289 -13.71 7.19 -6.02
CA PRO A 289 -12.28 7.09 -6.33
C PRO A 289 -11.97 7.79 -7.67
N THR A 290 -10.70 8.11 -7.88
CA THR A 290 -10.22 8.64 -9.18
C THR A 290 -10.52 7.69 -10.32
N PHE A 291 -10.40 6.39 -10.07
CA PHE A 291 -10.76 5.34 -11.02
C PHE A 291 -11.10 4.06 -10.25
N ALA A 292 -12.08 3.31 -10.76
CA ALA A 292 -12.45 2.00 -10.24
C ALA A 292 -12.46 0.96 -11.37
N TYR A 293 -12.01 -0.25 -11.07
CA TYR A 293 -12.15 -1.43 -11.91
C TYR A 293 -12.44 -2.65 -11.05
N THR A 294 -13.70 -3.06 -11.05
CA THR A 294 -14.24 -4.07 -10.13
C THR A 294 -13.89 -5.49 -10.57
N PHE A 295 -14.10 -6.44 -9.66
CA PHE A 295 -13.98 -7.86 -9.95
C PHE A 295 -14.97 -8.28 -11.04
N GLU A 296 -16.22 -7.82 -10.94
CA GLU A 296 -17.29 -8.10 -11.89
C GLU A 296 -16.95 -7.61 -13.30
N GLU A 297 -16.42 -6.40 -13.41
CA GLU A 297 -15.94 -5.88 -14.69
C GLU A 297 -14.81 -6.74 -15.28
N ALA A 298 -13.88 -7.19 -14.43
CA ALA A 298 -12.75 -8.00 -14.87
C ALA A 298 -13.15 -9.40 -15.33
N VAL A 299 -14.16 -10.00 -14.66
CA VAL A 299 -14.72 -11.32 -15.04
C VAL A 299 -15.56 -11.21 -16.30
N ASN A 300 -16.38 -10.16 -16.44
CA ASN A 300 -17.29 -9.97 -17.56
C ASN A 300 -16.63 -9.34 -18.81
N ASN A 301 -15.38 -8.95 -18.72
CA ASN A 301 -14.64 -8.42 -19.87
C ASN A 301 -14.49 -9.48 -20.97
N VAL A 302 -14.31 -9.05 -22.22
CA VAL A 302 -14.12 -9.96 -23.37
C VAL A 302 -12.78 -9.67 -24.05
N PRO A 303 -11.78 -10.56 -23.95
CA PRO A 303 -11.73 -11.77 -23.09
C PRO A 303 -11.66 -11.42 -21.59
N PRO A 304 -12.09 -12.31 -20.68
CA PRO A 304 -12.05 -12.04 -19.25
C PRO A 304 -10.62 -11.93 -18.72
N TYR A 305 -10.41 -11.00 -17.81
CA TYR A 305 -9.11 -10.80 -17.15
C TYR A 305 -8.99 -11.55 -15.82
N LEU A 306 -10.12 -11.84 -15.18
CA LEU A 306 -10.21 -12.68 -14.00
C LEU A 306 -11.23 -13.80 -14.25
N CYS A 307 -11.04 -14.94 -13.58
CA CYS A 307 -12.00 -16.03 -13.58
C CYS A 307 -13.02 -15.84 -12.46
N ASN A 308 -14.25 -16.29 -12.69
CA ASN A 308 -15.26 -16.36 -11.66
C ASN A 308 -14.90 -17.45 -10.64
N PHE A 309 -15.50 -17.39 -9.44
CA PHE A 309 -15.31 -18.38 -8.39
C PHE A 309 -16.64 -19.01 -7.99
N GLN A 310 -16.56 -20.23 -7.45
CA GLN A 310 -17.68 -20.91 -6.83
C GLN A 310 -17.41 -21.05 -5.33
N VAL A 311 -18.43 -20.84 -4.51
CA VAL A 311 -18.34 -20.97 -3.06
C VAL A 311 -19.00 -22.27 -2.64
N MET A 312 -18.22 -23.18 -2.05
CA MET A 312 -18.71 -24.36 -1.39
C MET A 312 -18.67 -24.13 0.13
N LYS A 313 -19.77 -24.35 0.80
CA LYS A 313 -19.88 -24.19 2.25
C LYS A 313 -19.97 -25.56 2.92
N ILE A 314 -18.92 -25.93 3.63
CA ILE A 314 -18.88 -27.15 4.46
C ILE A 314 -19.29 -26.76 5.88
N GLN A 315 -20.34 -27.40 6.41
CA GLN A 315 -20.83 -27.15 7.78
C GLN A 315 -20.97 -28.45 8.54
N THR A 316 -20.46 -28.49 9.75
CA THR A 316 -20.69 -29.59 10.68
C THR A 316 -21.80 -29.22 11.67
N LYS A 317 -22.41 -30.23 12.28
CA LYS A 317 -23.39 -30.03 13.35
C LYS A 317 -22.84 -29.14 14.47
N PHE A 318 -21.59 -29.34 14.86
CA PHE A 318 -20.92 -28.54 15.90
C PHE A 318 -20.71 -27.08 15.49
N GLN A 319 -20.43 -26.82 14.22
CA GLN A 319 -20.31 -25.43 13.72
C GLN A 319 -21.66 -24.70 13.67
N MET A 320 -22.74 -25.44 13.45
CA MET A 320 -24.09 -24.86 13.42
C MET A 320 -24.68 -24.66 14.82
N GLU A 321 -24.51 -25.63 15.70
CA GLU A 321 -25.21 -25.70 17.02
C GLU A 321 -24.27 -25.36 18.19
N GLY A 322 -22.94 -25.27 17.95
CA GLY A 322 -21.94 -25.16 19.00
C GLY A 322 -21.67 -26.48 19.71
N ILE A 323 -20.83 -26.45 20.74
CA ILE A 323 -20.54 -27.61 21.60
C ILE A 323 -21.24 -27.40 22.94
N SER A 324 -22.22 -28.23 23.24
CA SER A 324 -22.94 -28.23 24.50
C SER A 324 -23.25 -29.68 24.93
N LYS A 325 -23.79 -29.87 26.13
CA LYS A 325 -24.25 -31.17 26.60
C LYS A 325 -25.16 -31.90 25.60
N ARG A 326 -25.95 -31.15 24.79
CA ARG A 326 -26.88 -31.73 23.82
C ARG A 326 -26.21 -32.21 22.54
N THR A 327 -25.06 -31.63 22.18
CA THR A 327 -24.33 -31.92 20.92
C THR A 327 -23.19 -32.89 21.11
N ILE A 328 -22.74 -33.14 22.34
CA ILE A 328 -21.64 -34.07 22.67
C ILE A 328 -22.21 -35.51 22.87
N SER A 329 -21.50 -36.49 22.32
CA SER A 329 -21.92 -37.89 22.48
C SER A 329 -21.88 -38.36 23.96
N LEU A 330 -22.69 -39.34 24.32
CA LEU A 330 -22.72 -39.91 25.65
C LEU A 330 -21.38 -40.49 26.09
N GLU A 331 -20.59 -41.03 25.14
CA GLU A 331 -19.24 -41.52 25.41
C GLU A 331 -18.24 -40.37 25.74
N ASP A 332 -18.31 -39.28 25.05
CA ASP A 332 -17.44 -38.13 25.29
C ASP A 332 -17.87 -37.38 26.55
N GLN A 333 -19.17 -37.33 26.87
CA GLN A 333 -19.65 -36.85 28.19
C GLN A 333 -19.06 -37.68 29.34
N LYS A 334 -19.05 -39.02 29.23
CA LYS A 334 -18.43 -39.92 30.22
C LYS A 334 -16.94 -39.67 30.36
N LYS A 335 -16.20 -39.44 29.26
CA LYS A 335 -14.76 -39.13 29.29
C LYS A 335 -14.48 -37.79 29.99
N LEU A 336 -15.31 -36.79 29.78
CA LEU A 336 -15.21 -35.46 30.40
C LEU A 336 -15.46 -35.54 31.92
N ILE A 337 -16.48 -36.32 32.36
CA ILE A 337 -16.78 -36.54 33.76
C ILE A 337 -15.60 -37.26 34.43
N LEU A 338 -15.00 -38.25 33.77
CA LEU A 338 -13.81 -38.96 34.29
C LEU A 338 -12.57 -38.03 34.40
N GLN A 339 -12.54 -36.92 33.66
CA GLN A 339 -11.50 -35.89 33.74
C GLN A 339 -11.81 -34.78 34.74
N GLY A 340 -12.90 -34.93 35.54
CA GLY A 340 -13.32 -33.95 36.55
C GLY A 340 -13.92 -32.68 36.01
N LYS A 341 -14.45 -32.69 34.78
CA LYS A 341 -15.11 -31.54 34.16
C LYS A 341 -16.63 -31.70 34.26
N GLU A 342 -17.32 -30.65 34.67
CA GLU A 342 -18.78 -30.61 34.68
C GLU A 342 -19.30 -30.43 33.25
N VAL A 343 -20.15 -31.37 32.78
CA VAL A 343 -20.66 -31.36 31.39
C VAL A 343 -21.69 -30.24 31.18
N GLU A 344 -22.35 -29.80 32.26
CA GLU A 344 -23.28 -28.68 32.27
C GLU A 344 -22.63 -27.32 31.98
N GLU A 345 -21.36 -27.15 32.31
CA GLU A 345 -20.60 -25.93 32.10
C GLU A 345 -20.06 -25.82 30.66
N ILE A 346 -20.14 -26.88 29.87
CA ILE A 346 -19.65 -26.91 28.51
C ILE A 346 -20.70 -26.30 27.59
N ASN A 347 -20.47 -25.06 27.21
CA ASN A 347 -21.31 -24.36 26.25
C ASN A 347 -20.45 -23.43 25.38
N PHE A 348 -20.14 -23.87 24.16
CA PHE A 348 -19.36 -23.10 23.20
C PHE A 348 -20.18 -22.89 21.94
N GLU A 349 -20.35 -21.63 21.56
CA GLU A 349 -20.97 -21.27 20.29
C GLU A 349 -20.10 -21.67 19.10
N GLY A 350 -20.70 -21.90 17.93
CA GLY A 350 -19.97 -22.26 16.71
C GLY A 350 -18.83 -21.26 16.37
N SER A 351 -19.01 -19.98 16.71
CA SER A 351 -18.02 -18.91 16.53
C SER A 351 -16.78 -19.03 17.45
N GLN A 352 -16.86 -19.80 18.53
CA GLN A 352 -15.78 -20.02 19.49
C GLN A 352 -14.94 -21.26 19.16
N LEU A 353 -15.42 -22.10 18.23
CA LEU A 353 -14.69 -23.27 17.77
C LEU A 353 -13.37 -22.83 17.09
N GLU A 354 -12.32 -23.60 17.32
CA GLU A 354 -10.94 -23.36 16.85
C GLU A 354 -10.20 -22.16 17.48
N LYS A 355 -10.92 -21.24 18.14
CA LYS A 355 -10.28 -20.21 18.99
C LYS A 355 -10.10 -20.67 20.43
N GLN A 356 -11.17 -21.22 21.01
CA GLN A 356 -11.22 -21.65 22.41
C GLN A 356 -11.30 -23.18 22.56
N VAL A 357 -11.94 -23.86 21.60
CA VAL A 357 -12.12 -25.33 21.60
C VAL A 357 -11.60 -25.90 20.29
N ILE A 358 -10.73 -26.89 20.41
CA ILE A 358 -10.15 -27.64 19.30
C ILE A 358 -11.04 -28.84 19.00
N ASN A 359 -11.60 -28.90 17.79
CA ASN A 359 -12.37 -30.07 17.35
C ASN A 359 -11.61 -30.85 16.27
N LYS A 360 -10.91 -31.92 16.68
CA LYS A 360 -10.17 -32.80 15.75
C LYS A 360 -11.07 -33.46 14.70
N GLY A 361 -12.31 -33.76 15.04
CA GLY A 361 -13.27 -34.37 14.14
C GLY A 361 -13.65 -33.41 13.00
N THR A 362 -13.94 -32.15 13.32
CA THR A 362 -14.25 -31.11 12.34
C THR A 362 -13.08 -30.87 11.38
N ASN A 363 -11.86 -30.74 11.89
CA ASN A 363 -10.69 -30.52 11.06
C ASN A 363 -10.36 -31.70 10.15
N THR A 364 -10.55 -32.94 10.64
CA THR A 364 -10.42 -34.14 9.84
C THR A 364 -11.46 -34.19 8.70
N LEU A 365 -12.70 -33.78 8.98
CA LEU A 365 -13.75 -33.69 7.96
C LEU A 365 -13.41 -32.64 6.90
N ILE A 366 -13.01 -31.43 7.32
CA ILE A 366 -12.58 -30.37 6.38
C ILE A 366 -11.50 -30.88 5.42
N VAL A 367 -10.50 -31.59 5.93
CA VAL A 367 -9.40 -32.12 5.10
C VAL A 367 -9.92 -33.17 4.11
N ARG A 368 -10.81 -34.08 4.54
CA ARG A 368 -11.36 -35.13 3.66
C ARG A 368 -12.23 -34.52 2.56
N GLU A 369 -13.21 -33.71 2.93
CA GLU A 369 -14.10 -33.03 1.98
C GLU A 369 -13.31 -32.17 0.99
N PHE A 370 -12.30 -31.46 1.47
CA PHE A 370 -11.42 -30.72 0.56
C PHE A 370 -10.72 -31.63 -0.43
N MET A 371 -10.13 -32.73 0.00
CA MET A 371 -9.39 -33.63 -0.90
C MET A 371 -10.30 -34.32 -1.92
N GLU A 372 -11.59 -34.50 -1.61
CA GLU A 372 -12.60 -35.04 -2.51
C GLU A 372 -13.08 -34.00 -3.53
N GLU A 373 -13.43 -32.79 -3.08
CA GLU A 373 -14.14 -31.77 -3.84
C GLU A 373 -13.23 -30.70 -4.48
N ALA A 374 -11.96 -30.64 -4.07
CA ALA A 374 -11.02 -29.65 -4.60
C ALA A 374 -10.91 -29.73 -6.13
N ILE A 375 -10.74 -28.55 -6.75
CA ILE A 375 -10.26 -28.49 -8.15
C ILE A 375 -8.90 -29.15 -8.20
N LYS A 376 -8.80 -30.22 -8.99
CA LYS A 376 -7.61 -31.05 -9.11
C LYS A 376 -6.77 -30.65 -10.34
N ASP A 377 -5.55 -31.16 -10.38
CA ASP A 377 -4.67 -31.02 -11.53
C ASP A 377 -5.22 -31.71 -12.78
N ALA A 378 -4.56 -31.53 -13.91
CA ALA A 378 -4.98 -32.08 -15.19
C ALA A 378 -5.12 -33.62 -15.17
N ASN A 379 -4.47 -34.30 -14.24
CA ASN A 379 -4.54 -35.75 -14.06
C ASN A 379 -5.70 -36.19 -13.16
N GLY A 380 -6.37 -35.25 -12.50
CA GLY A 380 -7.47 -35.51 -11.57
C GLY A 380 -7.08 -36.19 -10.26
N VAL A 381 -5.78 -36.22 -9.92
CA VAL A 381 -5.24 -36.96 -8.77
C VAL A 381 -4.92 -36.03 -7.60
N LEU A 382 -4.13 -34.99 -7.84
CA LEU A 382 -3.70 -34.06 -6.82
C LEU A 382 -4.58 -32.82 -6.79
N PRO A 383 -4.83 -32.21 -5.62
CA PRO A 383 -5.43 -30.89 -5.59
C PRO A 383 -4.54 -29.91 -6.34
N GLY A 384 -5.13 -28.98 -7.05
CA GLY A 384 -4.42 -27.83 -7.59
C GLY A 384 -3.84 -26.97 -6.48
N LYS A 385 -3.00 -25.97 -6.80
CA LYS A 385 -2.43 -25.07 -5.79
C LYS A 385 -3.52 -24.48 -4.91
N THR A 386 -3.35 -24.59 -3.61
CA THR A 386 -4.37 -24.31 -2.60
C THR A 386 -3.82 -23.51 -1.44
N ILE A 387 -4.59 -22.55 -0.94
CA ILE A 387 -4.32 -21.89 0.34
C ILE A 387 -5.39 -22.25 1.37
N PHE A 388 -4.96 -22.69 2.55
CA PHE A 388 -5.79 -22.87 3.73
C PHE A 388 -5.57 -21.70 4.69
N PHE A 389 -6.63 -21.01 5.06
CA PHE A 389 -6.63 -19.93 6.04
C PHE A 389 -7.11 -20.45 7.39
N CYS A 390 -6.22 -20.51 8.38
CA CYS A 390 -6.48 -20.98 9.72
C CYS A 390 -6.64 -19.84 10.73
N ALA A 391 -7.30 -20.11 11.85
CA ALA A 391 -7.55 -19.11 12.89
C ALA A 391 -6.28 -18.78 13.72
N THR A 392 -5.42 -19.76 13.96
CA THR A 392 -4.19 -19.62 14.76
C THR A 392 -3.07 -20.48 14.19
N LYS A 393 -1.81 -20.17 14.57
CA LYS A 393 -0.64 -20.99 14.20
C LYS A 393 -0.73 -22.42 14.71
N ALA A 394 -1.27 -22.62 15.90
CA ALA A 394 -1.52 -23.96 16.47
C ALA A 394 -2.58 -24.71 15.65
N HIS A 395 -3.60 -24.03 15.13
CA HIS A 395 -4.57 -24.61 14.22
C HIS A 395 -3.91 -25.01 12.89
N ALA A 396 -3.10 -24.13 12.31
CA ALA A 396 -2.37 -24.43 11.08
C ALA A 396 -1.48 -25.66 11.16
N ARG A 397 -0.67 -25.78 12.23
CA ARG A 397 0.18 -26.97 12.47
C ARG A 397 -0.63 -28.25 12.63
N ARG A 398 -1.77 -28.16 13.30
CA ARG A 398 -2.66 -29.33 13.49
C ARG A 398 -3.31 -29.76 12.17
N MET A 399 -3.66 -28.82 11.30
CA MET A 399 -4.16 -29.16 9.96
C MET A 399 -3.10 -29.91 9.15
N GLU A 400 -1.84 -29.46 9.20
CA GLU A 400 -0.70 -30.16 8.56
C GLU A 400 -0.55 -31.60 9.10
N GLU A 401 -0.58 -31.79 10.42
CA GLU A 401 -0.53 -33.12 11.05
C GLU A 401 -1.69 -34.02 10.61
N ILE A 402 -2.88 -33.49 10.41
CA ILE A 402 -4.05 -34.25 9.93
C ILE A 402 -3.85 -34.68 8.48
N PHE A 403 -3.33 -33.79 7.62
CA PHE A 403 -2.98 -34.15 6.24
C PHE A 403 -1.96 -35.27 6.19
N ASP A 404 -0.86 -35.16 6.95
CA ASP A 404 0.23 -36.17 7.00
C ASP A 404 -0.29 -37.50 7.48
N LYS A 405 -1.21 -37.49 8.45
CA LYS A 405 -1.83 -38.70 8.99
C LYS A 405 -2.79 -39.39 8.03
N LEU A 406 -3.60 -38.58 7.31
CA LEU A 406 -4.59 -39.13 6.38
C LEU A 406 -3.99 -39.53 5.05
N TYR A 407 -2.93 -38.86 4.63
CA TYR A 407 -2.28 -39.02 3.32
C TYR A 407 -0.76 -39.26 3.45
N PRO A 408 -0.32 -40.32 4.21
CA PRO A 408 1.10 -40.55 4.52
C PRO A 408 1.97 -40.85 3.28
N HIS A 409 1.36 -41.25 2.17
CA HIS A 409 2.06 -41.55 0.92
C HIS A 409 2.65 -40.29 0.23
N TYR A 410 2.30 -39.09 0.66
CA TYR A 410 2.95 -37.85 0.21
C TYR A 410 4.16 -37.44 1.04
N HIS A 411 4.53 -38.23 2.07
CA HIS A 411 5.74 -38.03 2.90
C HIS A 411 5.88 -36.62 3.48
N GLY A 412 4.78 -35.92 3.76
CA GLY A 412 4.78 -34.55 4.28
C GLY A 412 5.16 -33.48 3.25
N GLU A 413 5.23 -33.83 1.95
CA GLU A 413 5.58 -32.85 0.90
C GLU A 413 4.36 -32.12 0.33
N LEU A 414 3.15 -32.70 0.46
CA LEU A 414 1.93 -32.13 -0.12
C LEU A 414 1.57 -30.79 0.52
N VAL A 415 1.76 -30.66 1.83
CA VAL A 415 1.28 -29.57 2.66
C VAL A 415 2.43 -28.94 3.43
N LYS A 416 2.45 -27.60 3.51
CA LYS A 416 3.38 -26.85 4.37
C LYS A 416 2.70 -25.70 5.07
N VAL A 417 3.06 -25.48 6.35
CA VAL A 417 2.63 -24.31 7.12
C VAL A 417 3.54 -23.13 6.81
N LEU A 418 2.95 -22.04 6.33
CA LEU A 418 3.61 -20.78 6.03
C LEU A 418 3.13 -19.71 7.02
N VAL A 419 3.98 -19.34 7.97
CA VAL A 419 3.70 -18.34 9.01
C VAL A 419 4.86 -17.35 9.12
N SER A 420 4.55 -16.10 9.45
CA SER A 420 5.49 -14.98 9.39
C SER A 420 6.68 -15.04 10.33
N ASP A 421 6.61 -15.86 11.39
CA ASP A 421 7.68 -16.06 12.38
C ASP A 421 8.58 -17.27 12.08
N ASP A 422 8.31 -18.03 11.02
CA ASP A 422 9.18 -19.12 10.59
C ASP A 422 10.23 -18.63 9.58
N PRO A 423 11.52 -18.59 9.94
CA PRO A 423 12.57 -18.13 9.03
C PRO A 423 12.68 -18.95 7.74
N ARG A 424 12.25 -20.22 7.75
CA ARG A 424 12.30 -21.11 6.58
C ARG A 424 11.35 -20.70 5.47
N VAL A 425 10.40 -19.84 5.78
CA VAL A 425 9.40 -19.35 4.79
C VAL A 425 10.03 -18.43 3.77
N TYR A 426 11.03 -17.64 4.18
CA TYR A 426 11.56 -16.54 3.38
C TYR A 426 12.84 -16.90 2.61
N GLY A 427 13.09 -16.11 1.55
CA GLY A 427 14.29 -16.21 0.74
C GLY A 427 14.21 -17.21 -0.40
N LYS A 428 15.27 -17.25 -1.21
CA LYS A 428 15.37 -18.17 -2.36
C LYS A 428 15.48 -19.61 -1.85
N GLY A 429 14.60 -20.48 -2.29
CA GLY A 429 14.50 -21.85 -1.81
C GLY A 429 13.71 -22.00 -0.50
N GLY A 430 13.19 -20.92 0.08
CA GLY A 430 12.29 -20.98 1.25
C GLY A 430 10.91 -21.56 0.91
N LEU A 431 10.10 -21.86 1.95
CA LEU A 431 8.80 -22.53 1.75
C LEU A 431 7.84 -21.73 0.85
N LEU A 432 7.86 -20.41 0.91
CA LEU A 432 7.06 -19.57 0.03
C LEU A 432 7.56 -19.63 -1.42
N ASP A 433 8.87 -19.62 -1.63
CA ASP A 433 9.46 -19.75 -2.96
C ASP A 433 9.17 -21.15 -3.55
N GLN A 434 9.26 -22.20 -2.74
CA GLN A 434 8.89 -23.56 -3.15
C GLN A 434 7.40 -23.65 -3.53
N PHE A 435 6.50 -23.09 -2.68
CA PHE A 435 5.06 -23.07 -3.00
C PHE A 435 4.76 -22.31 -4.28
N THR A 436 5.48 -21.22 -4.55
CA THR A 436 5.27 -20.38 -5.73
C THR A 436 5.81 -21.01 -7.01
N ASN A 437 7.01 -21.60 -6.96
CA ASN A 437 7.77 -21.95 -8.17
C ASN A 437 7.91 -23.45 -8.43
N ASN A 438 7.64 -24.30 -7.43
CA ASN A 438 7.74 -25.75 -7.57
C ASN A 438 6.36 -26.40 -7.61
N ASP A 439 6.28 -27.63 -8.11
CA ASP A 439 5.05 -28.42 -8.09
C ASP A 439 4.59 -28.72 -6.65
N MET A 440 5.52 -29.08 -5.78
CA MET A 440 5.29 -29.30 -4.34
C MET A 440 5.92 -28.17 -3.49
N PRO A 441 5.31 -27.78 -2.37
CA PRO A 441 4.00 -28.21 -1.87
C PRO A 441 2.83 -27.69 -2.71
N ARG A 442 1.74 -28.45 -2.76
CA ARG A 442 0.47 -28.04 -3.40
C ARG A 442 -0.41 -27.23 -2.49
N ILE A 443 -0.30 -27.42 -1.17
CA ILE A 443 -1.14 -26.79 -0.18
C ILE A 443 -0.27 -25.97 0.78
N ALA A 444 -0.55 -24.66 0.84
CA ALA A 444 0.01 -23.75 1.82
C ALA A 444 -1.02 -23.49 2.92
N ILE A 445 -0.69 -23.74 4.18
CA ILE A 445 -1.54 -23.41 5.32
C ILE A 445 -1.02 -22.14 5.98
N SER A 446 -1.85 -21.12 6.09
CA SER A 446 -1.47 -19.83 6.66
C SER A 446 -2.50 -19.30 7.66
N VAL A 447 -2.11 -18.31 8.44
CA VAL A 447 -3.02 -17.60 9.37
C VAL A 447 -3.43 -16.25 8.79
N ASP A 448 -2.47 -15.35 8.57
CA ASP A 448 -2.68 -14.01 8.04
C ASP A 448 -1.63 -13.61 7.00
N MET A 449 -0.56 -14.41 6.85
CA MET A 449 0.58 -14.06 6.00
C MET A 449 0.23 -14.04 4.50
N LEU A 450 -0.67 -14.94 4.09
CA LEU A 450 -1.06 -15.13 2.69
C LEU A 450 -2.39 -14.45 2.34
N ASP A 451 -2.94 -13.62 3.23
CA ASP A 451 -4.21 -12.91 3.03
C ASP A 451 -4.12 -11.90 1.87
N THR A 452 -2.93 -11.36 1.61
CA THR A 452 -2.68 -10.37 0.53
C THR A 452 -1.24 -10.45 0.04
N GLY A 453 -1.02 -9.99 -1.19
CA GLY A 453 0.32 -9.76 -1.71
C GLY A 453 1.05 -11.00 -2.21
N ILE A 454 0.34 -12.09 -2.55
CA ILE A 454 0.93 -13.25 -3.20
C ILE A 454 0.52 -13.23 -4.68
N ASP A 455 1.49 -13.35 -5.56
CA ASP A 455 1.26 -13.58 -6.99
C ASP A 455 1.62 -15.03 -7.35
N VAL A 456 0.72 -15.96 -7.01
CA VAL A 456 0.80 -17.37 -7.44
C VAL A 456 -0.39 -17.65 -8.34
N ARG A 457 -0.18 -17.56 -9.64
CA ARG A 457 -1.24 -17.66 -10.69
C ARG A 457 -1.91 -19.02 -10.76
N GLU A 458 -1.28 -20.04 -10.22
CA GLU A 458 -1.74 -21.43 -10.26
C GLU A 458 -2.72 -21.76 -9.12
N ILE A 459 -3.01 -20.84 -8.20
CA ILE A 459 -3.96 -21.07 -7.14
C ILE A 459 -5.36 -21.19 -7.70
N VAL A 460 -5.98 -22.34 -7.44
CA VAL A 460 -7.34 -22.66 -7.89
C VAL A 460 -8.29 -22.95 -6.72
N ASN A 461 -7.77 -23.19 -5.51
CA ASN A 461 -8.59 -23.44 -4.33
C ASN A 461 -8.20 -22.51 -3.19
N LEU A 462 -9.20 -21.92 -2.52
CA LEU A 462 -9.05 -21.17 -1.28
C LEU A 462 -9.95 -21.80 -0.22
N VAL A 463 -9.38 -22.24 0.91
CA VAL A 463 -10.11 -22.91 1.98
C VAL A 463 -10.05 -22.08 3.26
N PHE A 464 -11.20 -21.61 3.71
CA PHE A 464 -11.33 -20.85 4.94
C PHE A 464 -11.70 -21.80 6.09
N ALA A 465 -10.70 -22.36 6.77
CA ALA A 465 -10.87 -23.15 7.99
C ALA A 465 -11.04 -22.26 9.23
N LYS A 466 -11.45 -21.02 9.03
CA LYS A 466 -11.79 -20.02 10.05
C LYS A 466 -13.04 -19.25 9.61
N PRO A 467 -13.86 -18.74 10.55
CA PRO A 467 -14.95 -17.83 10.18
C PRO A 467 -14.39 -16.55 9.53
N VAL A 468 -15.00 -16.12 8.44
CA VAL A 468 -14.73 -14.84 7.78
C VAL A 468 -15.95 -13.95 7.98
N TYR A 469 -15.81 -12.92 8.85
CA TYR A 469 -16.89 -11.99 9.19
C TYR A 469 -16.78 -10.65 8.44
N SER A 470 -15.69 -10.42 7.76
CA SER A 470 -15.43 -9.17 7.03
C SER A 470 -15.41 -9.45 5.54
N TYR A 471 -16.24 -8.73 4.81
CA TYR A 471 -16.26 -8.75 3.34
C TYR A 471 -14.89 -8.30 2.79
N THR A 472 -14.28 -7.30 3.41
CA THR A 472 -12.93 -6.80 3.05
C THR A 472 -11.83 -7.86 3.22
N LYS A 473 -12.02 -8.84 4.12
CA LYS A 473 -11.07 -9.96 4.29
C LYS A 473 -11.33 -11.12 3.34
N PHE A 474 -12.48 -11.14 2.70
CA PHE A 474 -12.83 -12.14 1.70
C PHE A 474 -12.25 -11.73 0.33
N TRP A 475 -12.32 -10.43 0.00
CA TRP A 475 -11.79 -9.81 -1.22
C TRP A 475 -10.33 -9.34 -1.06
#